data_8cc23a236731fe26d6b1eefeace403da
#
_entry.id   8cc23a236731fe26d6b1eefeace403da
#
_cell.length_a   1.000
_cell.length_b   1.000
_cell.length_c   1.000
_cell.angle_alpha   90.00
_cell.angle_beta   90.00
_cell.angle_gamma   90.00
#
_symmetry.space_group_name_H-M   'P 1'
#
loop_
_entity.id
_entity.type
_entity.pdbx_description
1 polymer ?
#
loop_
_entity_poly.entity_id
_entity_poly.type
_entity_poly.pdbx_seq_one_letter_code
_entity_poly.pdbx_strand_id
1 'polypeptide(L)'
;RQRQMCIRDSFGTDSLVEGWKKQEEELSVTPCSVSGMTRLLEPQIQRDFPEFNWVQFKNKAEDALKLSLMAISAHSIGRAESLSEALKEEVAARIEQNQTAGVNEVYERIRVHQTEIARYEKQKGKCIITLQSAVEHIHYKEKDGKLISGKKDLLEQTKYNMELMYIQDESKVSADKGVGLTCPHCGAPVTSLGAKYCEFCGSEVIPINMQVWSLQHFYEVTYQKV
;
A
#
# COMPACT_ATOMS: atom_id res chain seq x y z
N ARG A 1 61.62 12.73 6.07
CA ARG A 1 60.83 11.50 5.80
C ARG A 1 59.52 11.61 6.57
N GLN A 2 58.48 12.10 5.89
CA GLN A 2 57.10 12.06 6.41
C GLN A 2 56.55 10.63 6.26
N ARG A 3 56.24 10.00 7.37
CA ARG A 3 55.49 8.74 7.39
C ARG A 3 54.01 9.08 7.05
N GLN A 4 53.54 8.66 5.90
CA GLN A 4 52.15 8.56 5.61
C GLN A 4 51.55 7.52 6.56
N MET A 5 50.81 7.96 7.56
CA MET A 5 49.94 7.09 8.35
C MET A 5 48.71 6.77 7.49
N CYS A 6 48.65 5.56 6.97
CA CYS A 6 47.40 5.01 6.45
C CYS A 6 46.46 4.85 7.64
N ILE A 7 45.45 5.70 7.71
CA ILE A 7 44.31 5.54 8.63
C ILE A 7 43.47 4.42 8.02
N ARG A 8 43.67 3.20 8.50
CA ARG A 8 42.67 2.14 8.34
C ARG A 8 41.50 2.57 9.23
N ASP A 9 40.36 2.91 8.62
CA ASP A 9 39.18 3.21 9.37
C ASP A 9 38.70 1.97 10.15
N SER A 10 37.99 2.22 11.23
CA SER A 10 37.53 1.20 12.18
C SER A 10 36.55 0.20 11.58
N PHE A 11 36.16 0.35 10.31
CA PHE A 11 35.17 -0.46 9.60
C PHE A 11 35.77 -1.40 8.56
N GLY A 12 37.11 -1.40 8.39
CA GLY A 12 37.79 -2.30 7.47
C GLY A 12 37.53 -2.02 5.99
N THR A 13 37.05 -0.84 5.66
CA THR A 13 36.86 -0.34 4.29
C THR A 13 37.86 0.74 3.97
N ASP A 14 38.36 0.76 2.73
CA ASP A 14 39.40 1.72 2.29
C ASP A 14 38.83 3.14 2.07
N SER A 15 37.48 3.29 2.17
CA SER A 15 36.82 4.58 2.01
C SER A 15 35.50 4.63 2.80
N LEU A 16 35.18 5.80 3.37
CA LEU A 16 33.89 6.05 4.05
C LEU A 16 32.70 5.83 3.10
N VAL A 17 32.87 6.12 1.83
CA VAL A 17 31.83 5.95 0.79
C VAL A 17 31.51 4.47 0.57
N GLU A 18 32.52 3.60 0.58
CA GLU A 18 32.32 2.14 0.46
C GLU A 18 31.65 1.57 1.70
N GLY A 19 32.02 2.07 2.89
CA GLY A 19 31.35 1.70 4.14
C GLY A 19 29.86 2.06 4.15
N TRP A 20 29.50 3.23 3.64
CA TRP A 20 28.11 3.66 3.54
C TRP A 20 27.32 2.85 2.52
N LYS A 21 27.89 2.58 1.33
CA LYS A 21 27.26 1.73 0.31
C LYS A 21 26.98 0.33 0.83
N LYS A 22 27.95 -0.26 1.55
CA LYS A 22 27.78 -1.57 2.16
C LYS A 22 26.68 -1.56 3.23
N GLN A 23 26.60 -0.53 4.05
CA GLN A 23 25.55 -0.38 5.06
C GLN A 23 24.18 -0.18 4.42
N GLU A 24 24.06 0.59 3.34
CA GLU A 24 22.81 0.72 2.58
C GLU A 24 22.37 -0.62 1.98
N GLU A 25 23.30 -1.40 1.46
CA GLU A 25 23.02 -2.72 0.92
C GLU A 25 22.58 -3.71 2.01
N GLU A 26 23.25 -3.72 3.17
CA GLU A 26 22.84 -4.53 4.32
C GLU A 26 21.43 -4.14 4.83
N LEU A 27 21.10 -2.86 4.84
CA LEU A 27 19.77 -2.38 5.22
C LEU A 27 18.69 -2.77 4.19
N SER A 28 19.03 -2.73 2.90
CA SER A 28 18.07 -3.07 1.84
C SER A 28 17.67 -4.54 1.81
N VAL A 29 18.54 -5.45 2.28
CA VAL A 29 18.23 -6.88 2.38
C VAL A 29 17.67 -7.31 3.73
N THR A 30 17.64 -6.40 4.70
CA THR A 30 17.11 -6.71 6.03
C THR A 30 15.58 -6.74 6.00
N PRO A 31 14.93 -7.81 6.53
CA PRO A 31 13.47 -7.88 6.56
C PRO A 31 12.84 -6.66 7.22
N CYS A 32 11.90 -6.02 6.52
CA CYS A 32 11.19 -4.87 7.03
C CYS A 32 10.14 -5.27 8.06
N SER A 33 10.13 -4.62 9.22
CA SER A 33 9.04 -4.76 10.17
C SER A 33 7.83 -3.94 9.72
N VAL A 34 6.63 -4.51 9.82
CA VAL A 34 5.36 -3.84 9.57
C VAL A 34 4.66 -3.48 10.87
N SER A 35 3.70 -2.57 10.79
CA SER A 35 2.89 -2.17 11.93
C SER A 35 2.09 -3.35 12.47
N GLY A 36 2.14 -3.62 13.76
CA GLY A 36 1.40 -4.71 14.43
C GLY A 36 0.02 -4.30 14.95
N MET A 37 -0.68 -3.38 14.28
CA MET A 37 -1.95 -2.81 14.75
C MET A 37 -3.18 -3.65 14.40
N THR A 38 -3.04 -4.73 13.62
CA THR A 38 -4.17 -5.58 13.18
C THR A 38 -5.01 -6.06 14.35
N ARG A 39 -4.40 -6.56 15.42
CA ARG A 39 -5.12 -7.07 16.60
C ARG A 39 -5.99 -6.02 17.29
N LEU A 40 -5.63 -4.75 17.19
CA LEU A 40 -6.38 -3.64 17.79
C LEU A 40 -7.43 -3.06 16.83
N LEU A 41 -7.12 -3.02 15.54
CA LEU A 41 -7.95 -2.35 14.54
C LEU A 41 -8.98 -3.27 13.89
N GLU A 42 -8.66 -4.55 13.71
CA GLU A 42 -9.58 -5.53 13.11
C GLU A 42 -10.94 -5.58 13.83
N PRO A 43 -11.02 -5.67 15.19
CA PRO A 43 -12.30 -5.67 15.88
C PRO A 43 -13.09 -4.36 15.72
N GLN A 44 -12.39 -3.23 15.54
CA GLN A 44 -13.03 -1.95 15.28
C GLN A 44 -13.63 -1.91 13.87
N ILE A 45 -12.89 -2.40 12.88
CA ILE A 45 -13.35 -2.50 11.50
C ILE A 45 -14.54 -3.47 11.41
N GLN A 46 -14.47 -4.62 12.06
CA GLN A 46 -15.56 -5.61 12.08
C GLN A 46 -16.83 -5.07 12.76
N ARG A 47 -16.70 -4.16 13.74
CA ARG A 47 -17.84 -3.49 14.35
C ARG A 47 -18.55 -2.56 13.37
N ASP A 48 -17.75 -1.83 12.57
CA ASP A 48 -18.30 -0.91 11.55
C ASP A 48 -18.75 -1.65 10.29
N PHE A 49 -18.07 -2.77 9.96
CA PHE A 49 -18.34 -3.63 8.80
C PHE A 49 -18.40 -5.09 9.24
N PRO A 50 -19.58 -5.59 9.66
CA PRO A 50 -19.73 -6.96 10.21
C PRO A 50 -19.30 -8.06 9.25
N GLU A 51 -19.35 -7.84 7.94
CA GLU A 51 -18.91 -8.80 6.90
C GLU A 51 -17.42 -8.73 6.59
N PHE A 52 -16.66 -7.87 7.29
CA PHE A 52 -15.24 -7.72 7.06
C PHE A 52 -14.50 -9.01 7.41
N ASN A 53 -13.78 -9.55 6.42
CA ASN A 53 -12.92 -10.72 6.58
C ASN A 53 -11.48 -10.31 6.31
N TRP A 54 -10.67 -10.29 7.36
CA TRP A 54 -9.29 -9.87 7.29
C TRP A 54 -8.46 -10.66 6.28
N VAL A 55 -8.62 -12.00 6.26
CA VAL A 55 -7.82 -12.86 5.37
C VAL A 55 -8.12 -12.55 3.90
N GLN A 56 -9.40 -12.45 3.54
CA GLN A 56 -9.81 -12.13 2.16
C GLN A 56 -9.39 -10.72 1.76
N PHE A 57 -9.56 -9.77 2.68
CA PHE A 57 -9.19 -8.37 2.46
C PHE A 57 -7.68 -8.21 2.21
N LYS A 58 -6.87 -8.83 3.07
CA LYS A 58 -5.42 -8.88 2.95
C LYS A 58 -4.98 -9.49 1.62
N ASN A 59 -5.48 -10.67 1.28
CA ASN A 59 -5.10 -11.36 0.05
C ASN A 59 -5.45 -10.51 -1.19
N LYS A 60 -6.62 -9.89 -1.22
CA LYS A 60 -7.04 -9.00 -2.31
C LYS A 60 -6.10 -7.80 -2.45
N ALA A 61 -5.69 -7.20 -1.34
CA ALA A 61 -4.75 -6.08 -1.34
C ALA A 61 -3.35 -6.49 -1.82
N GLU A 62 -2.84 -7.62 -1.34
CA GLU A 62 -1.54 -8.16 -1.75
C GLU A 62 -1.51 -8.51 -3.24
N ASP A 63 -2.58 -9.10 -3.76
CA ASP A 63 -2.69 -9.43 -5.18
C ASP A 63 -2.76 -8.15 -6.03
N ALA A 64 -3.52 -7.13 -5.61
CA ALA A 64 -3.56 -5.85 -6.29
C ALA A 64 -2.19 -5.16 -6.33
N LEU A 65 -1.42 -5.19 -5.22
CA LEU A 65 -0.05 -4.66 -5.19
C LEU A 65 0.87 -5.42 -6.16
N LYS A 66 0.86 -6.76 -6.12
CA LYS A 66 1.67 -7.58 -7.04
C LYS A 66 1.34 -7.30 -8.49
N LEU A 67 0.04 -7.26 -8.84
CA LEU A 67 -0.42 -6.98 -10.20
C LEU A 67 0.03 -5.59 -10.67
N SER A 68 -0.01 -4.58 -9.79
CA SER A 68 0.46 -3.22 -10.09
C SER A 68 1.95 -3.20 -10.42
N LEU A 69 2.79 -3.82 -9.59
CA LEU A 69 4.24 -3.91 -9.82
C LEU A 69 4.57 -4.70 -11.09
N MET A 70 3.85 -5.79 -11.35
CA MET A 70 4.00 -6.58 -12.58
C MET A 70 3.55 -5.82 -13.83
N ALA A 71 2.49 -5.00 -13.75
CA ALA A 71 2.03 -4.17 -14.86
C ALA A 71 3.05 -3.07 -15.22
N ILE A 72 3.68 -2.45 -14.21
CA ILE A 72 4.76 -1.48 -14.41
C ILE A 72 5.93 -2.15 -15.15
N SER A 73 6.38 -3.32 -14.69
CA SER A 73 7.47 -4.08 -15.33
C SER A 73 7.15 -4.51 -16.75
N ALA A 74 5.88 -4.87 -17.01
CA ALA A 74 5.43 -5.28 -18.33
C ALA A 74 5.14 -4.10 -19.27
N HIS A 75 5.24 -2.86 -18.80
CA HIS A 75 4.82 -1.64 -19.52
C HIS A 75 3.40 -1.72 -20.10
N SER A 76 2.51 -2.46 -19.43
CA SER A 76 1.17 -2.75 -19.92
C SER A 76 0.17 -2.91 -18.80
N ILE A 77 -0.95 -2.19 -18.91
CA ILE A 77 -2.08 -2.30 -18.00
C ILE A 77 -2.96 -3.53 -18.26
N GLY A 78 -2.80 -4.21 -19.41
CA GLY A 78 -3.69 -5.29 -19.84
C GLY A 78 -3.78 -6.49 -18.89
N ARG A 79 -2.81 -6.69 -18.01
CA ARG A 79 -2.85 -7.73 -16.96
C ARG A 79 -3.49 -7.23 -15.64
N ALA A 80 -3.83 -5.97 -15.58
CA ALA A 80 -4.29 -5.28 -14.37
C ALA A 80 -5.81 -4.95 -14.42
N GLU A 81 -6.59 -5.66 -15.23
CA GLU A 81 -8.04 -5.41 -15.41
C GLU A 81 -8.84 -5.52 -14.11
N SER A 82 -8.37 -6.33 -13.16
CA SER A 82 -9.02 -6.51 -11.86
C SER A 82 -8.72 -5.41 -10.84
N LEU A 83 -7.83 -4.47 -11.17
CA LEU A 83 -7.52 -3.34 -10.30
C LEU A 83 -8.67 -2.31 -10.30
N SER A 84 -8.74 -1.50 -9.25
CA SER A 84 -9.64 -0.33 -9.21
C SER A 84 -9.27 0.68 -10.29
N GLU A 85 -10.22 1.49 -10.73
CA GLU A 85 -9.95 2.52 -11.75
C GLU A 85 -8.86 3.50 -11.29
N ALA A 86 -8.92 3.95 -10.03
CA ALA A 86 -7.91 4.86 -9.48
C ALA A 86 -6.50 4.24 -9.51
N LEU A 87 -6.39 2.95 -9.18
CA LEU A 87 -5.11 2.25 -9.21
C LEU A 87 -4.61 1.99 -10.65
N LYS A 88 -5.53 1.72 -11.59
CA LYS A 88 -5.20 1.65 -13.02
C LYS A 88 -4.65 2.95 -13.55
N GLU A 89 -5.26 4.08 -13.18
CA GLU A 89 -4.79 5.42 -13.57
C GLU A 89 -3.39 5.70 -13.00
N GLU A 90 -3.15 5.37 -11.73
CA GLU A 90 -1.83 5.53 -11.10
C GLU A 90 -0.76 4.69 -11.79
N VAL A 91 -1.04 3.41 -12.05
CA VAL A 91 -0.11 2.50 -12.73
C VAL A 91 0.12 2.94 -14.17
N ALA A 92 -0.94 3.33 -14.90
CA ALA A 92 -0.83 3.84 -16.27
C ALA A 92 0.02 5.11 -16.34
N ALA A 93 -0.19 6.06 -15.42
CA ALA A 93 0.62 7.27 -15.32
C ALA A 93 2.11 6.96 -15.06
N ARG A 94 2.40 5.97 -14.22
CA ARG A 94 3.78 5.52 -13.97
C ARG A 94 4.41 4.91 -15.22
N ILE A 95 3.66 4.07 -15.94
CA ILE A 95 4.12 3.48 -17.20
C ILE A 95 4.40 4.57 -18.25
N GLU A 96 3.49 5.52 -18.41
CA GLU A 96 3.65 6.65 -19.35
C GLU A 96 4.86 7.52 -18.99
N GLN A 97 5.05 7.83 -17.71
CA GLN A 97 6.21 8.57 -17.23
C GLN A 97 7.51 7.84 -17.57
N ASN A 98 7.57 6.54 -17.36
CA ASN A 98 8.74 5.71 -17.67
C ASN A 98 9.01 5.70 -19.18
N GLN A 99 7.98 5.51 -20.01
CA GLN A 99 8.09 5.52 -21.46
C GLN A 99 8.59 6.88 -21.97
N THR A 100 8.03 7.98 -21.50
CA THR A 100 8.44 9.34 -21.88
C THR A 100 9.89 9.61 -21.50
N ALA A 101 10.34 9.12 -20.35
CA ALA A 101 11.71 9.26 -19.87
C ALA A 101 12.69 8.29 -20.57
N GLY A 102 12.21 7.31 -21.34
CA GLY A 102 13.01 6.23 -21.92
C GLY A 102 13.58 5.28 -20.85
N VAL A 103 12.86 5.12 -19.73
CA VAL A 103 13.26 4.29 -18.59
C VAL A 103 12.54 2.97 -18.63
N ASN A 104 13.29 1.90 -18.51
CA ASN A 104 12.75 0.55 -18.26
C ASN A 104 12.81 0.27 -16.76
N GLU A 105 11.66 0.26 -16.08
CA GLU A 105 11.52 -0.05 -14.66
C GLU A 105 11.05 -1.48 -14.49
N VAL A 106 11.81 -2.28 -13.74
CA VAL A 106 11.60 -3.72 -13.64
C VAL A 106 11.46 -4.13 -12.18
N TYR A 107 10.42 -4.92 -11.91
CA TYR A 107 10.19 -5.64 -10.66
C TYR A 107 10.15 -7.15 -10.96
N GLU A 108 11.00 -7.91 -10.30
CA GLU A 108 11.08 -9.37 -10.45
C GLU A 108 11.05 -10.06 -9.09
N ARG A 109 10.67 -11.34 -9.07
CA ARG A 109 10.66 -12.18 -7.87
C ARG A 109 9.86 -11.58 -6.71
N ILE A 110 8.73 -10.94 -7.01
CA ILE A 110 7.91 -10.26 -6.01
C ILE A 110 7.30 -11.26 -5.05
N ARG A 111 7.61 -11.12 -3.76
CA ARG A 111 7.09 -11.96 -2.67
C ARG A 111 6.67 -11.09 -1.49
N VAL A 112 5.42 -11.20 -1.10
CA VAL A 112 4.93 -10.56 0.14
C VAL A 112 5.17 -11.51 1.31
N HIS A 113 5.85 -11.02 2.34
CA HIS A 113 6.17 -11.80 3.55
C HIS A 113 5.15 -11.59 4.65
N GLN A 114 4.75 -10.36 4.88
CA GLN A 114 3.85 -9.99 5.96
C GLN A 114 3.04 -8.76 5.57
N THR A 115 1.76 -8.76 5.92
CA THR A 115 0.88 -7.60 5.76
C THR A 115 0.07 -7.42 7.03
N GLU A 116 0.02 -6.19 7.53
CA GLU A 116 -0.69 -5.81 8.75
C GLU A 116 -1.49 -4.53 8.54
N ILE A 117 -2.56 -4.35 9.30
CA ILE A 117 -3.30 -3.10 9.36
C ILE A 117 -2.46 -2.09 10.15
N ALA A 118 -2.11 -0.98 9.51
CA ALA A 118 -1.35 0.09 10.13
C ALA A 118 -2.25 1.21 10.66
N ARG A 119 -3.36 1.49 9.95
CA ARG A 119 -4.25 2.59 10.27
C ARG A 119 -5.68 2.30 9.81
N TYR A 120 -6.64 2.80 10.57
CA TYR A 120 -8.04 2.84 10.19
C TYR A 120 -8.61 4.23 10.48
N GLU A 121 -9.09 4.90 9.46
CA GLU A 121 -9.59 6.27 9.53
C GLU A 121 -11.01 6.35 8.99
N LYS A 122 -11.86 7.05 9.73
CA LYS A 122 -13.22 7.35 9.32
C LYS A 122 -13.30 8.84 8.99
N GLN A 123 -13.76 9.13 7.79
CA GLN A 123 -14.00 10.49 7.32
C GLN A 123 -15.44 10.59 6.81
N LYS A 124 -15.95 11.81 6.66
CA LYS A 124 -17.29 12.01 6.12
C LYS A 124 -17.38 11.40 4.70
N GLY A 125 -18.27 10.41 4.54
CA GLY A 125 -18.52 9.75 3.26
C GLY A 125 -17.46 8.73 2.82
N LYS A 126 -16.39 8.49 3.61
CA LYS A 126 -15.38 7.49 3.28
C LYS A 126 -14.70 6.89 4.50
N CYS A 127 -14.25 5.65 4.37
CA CYS A 127 -13.36 5.01 5.31
C CYS A 127 -12.08 4.59 4.59
N ILE A 128 -10.95 4.73 5.28
CA ILE A 128 -9.64 4.38 4.75
C ILE A 128 -8.98 3.37 5.69
N ILE A 129 -8.55 2.25 5.13
CA ILE A 129 -7.68 1.29 5.81
C ILE A 129 -6.32 1.36 5.14
N THR A 130 -5.30 1.71 5.92
CA THR A 130 -3.91 1.64 5.46
C THR A 130 -3.29 0.32 5.92
N LEU A 131 -2.86 -0.50 4.97
CA LEU A 131 -2.07 -1.69 5.22
C LEU A 131 -0.59 -1.39 5.04
N GLN A 132 0.25 -2.07 5.80
CA GLN A 132 1.69 -2.12 5.56
C GLN A 132 2.08 -3.54 5.16
N SER A 133 2.81 -3.65 4.04
CA SER A 133 3.34 -4.92 3.55
C SER A 133 4.85 -4.90 3.47
N ALA A 134 5.48 -5.93 4.02
CA ALA A 134 6.89 -6.23 3.79
C ALA A 134 7.01 -7.09 2.53
N VAL A 135 7.69 -6.59 1.53
CA VAL A 135 7.80 -7.21 0.21
C VAL A 135 9.26 -7.39 -0.16
N GLU A 136 9.60 -8.58 -0.60
CA GLU A 136 10.88 -8.92 -1.21
C GLU A 136 10.73 -8.88 -2.73
N HIS A 137 11.64 -8.22 -3.40
CA HIS A 137 11.70 -8.19 -4.85
C HIS A 137 13.08 -7.77 -5.35
N ILE A 138 13.36 -8.01 -6.62
CA ILE A 138 14.43 -7.33 -7.35
C ILE A 138 13.80 -6.10 -8.01
N HIS A 139 14.36 -4.93 -7.77
CA HIS A 139 13.90 -3.67 -8.39
C HIS A 139 15.07 -2.91 -8.98
N TYR A 140 14.96 -2.56 -10.25
CA TYR A 140 15.94 -1.75 -10.93
C TYR A 140 15.35 -0.93 -12.07
N LYS A 141 16.06 0.12 -12.46
CA LYS A 141 15.73 0.96 -13.60
C LYS A 141 16.89 1.04 -14.56
N GLU A 142 16.59 0.96 -15.85
CA GLU A 142 17.55 1.06 -16.94
C GLU A 142 17.13 2.16 -17.91
N LYS A 143 18.12 2.79 -18.51
CA LYS A 143 17.95 3.71 -19.63
C LYS A 143 19.07 3.47 -20.64
N ASP A 144 18.72 3.33 -21.91
CA ASP A 144 19.67 3.06 -23.01
C ASP A 144 20.59 1.86 -22.70
N GLY A 145 20.04 0.80 -22.08
CA GLY A 145 20.78 -0.40 -21.70
C GLY A 145 21.73 -0.23 -20.52
N LYS A 146 21.75 0.93 -19.86
CA LYS A 146 22.56 1.19 -18.68
C LYS A 146 21.70 1.22 -17.42
N LEU A 147 22.16 0.57 -16.37
CA LEU A 147 21.54 0.61 -15.05
C LEU A 147 21.65 2.02 -14.47
N ILE A 148 20.52 2.64 -14.13
CA ILE A 148 20.45 3.98 -13.53
C ILE A 148 20.03 3.96 -12.05
N SER A 149 19.36 2.88 -11.60
CA SER A 149 18.96 2.70 -10.21
C SER A 149 18.74 1.22 -9.90
N GLY A 150 18.93 0.84 -8.63
CA GLY A 150 18.74 -0.53 -8.14
C GLY A 150 19.85 -1.49 -8.55
N LYS A 151 19.63 -2.79 -8.33
CA LYS A 151 20.54 -3.87 -8.69
C LYS A 151 19.75 -5.06 -9.26
N LYS A 152 20.25 -5.70 -10.32
CA LYS A 152 19.59 -6.81 -11.01
C LYS A 152 19.66 -8.14 -10.26
N ASP A 153 20.56 -8.28 -9.34
CA ASP A 153 20.89 -9.50 -8.61
C ASP A 153 20.64 -9.40 -7.10
N LEU A 154 20.15 -8.26 -6.63
CA LEU A 154 19.87 -8.04 -5.23
C LEU A 154 18.36 -8.16 -4.94
N LEU A 155 18.01 -9.06 -4.01
CA LEU A 155 16.68 -9.14 -3.43
C LEU A 155 16.56 -8.08 -2.32
N GLU A 156 15.82 -7.04 -2.61
CA GLU A 156 15.56 -5.94 -1.68
C GLU A 156 14.32 -6.20 -0.84
N GLN A 157 14.37 -5.76 0.41
CA GLN A 157 13.24 -5.79 1.34
C GLN A 157 12.63 -4.39 1.41
N THR A 158 11.44 -4.24 0.87
CA THR A 158 10.76 -2.95 0.78
C THR A 158 9.45 -2.97 1.55
N LYS A 159 9.14 -1.90 2.26
CA LYS A 159 7.86 -1.71 2.92
C LYS A 159 6.96 -0.86 2.04
N TYR A 160 5.77 -1.37 1.75
CA TYR A 160 4.72 -0.63 1.05
C TYR A 160 3.59 -0.27 2.00
N ASN A 161 3.11 0.96 1.91
CA ASN A 161 1.79 1.33 2.40
C ASN A 161 0.78 1.16 1.27
N MET A 162 -0.36 0.57 1.59
CA MET A 162 -1.47 0.36 0.67
C MET A 162 -2.72 1.00 1.28
N GLU A 163 -3.30 1.96 0.59
CA GLU A 163 -4.51 2.65 1.03
C GLU A 163 -5.73 2.07 0.33
N LEU A 164 -6.54 1.34 1.09
CA LEU A 164 -7.82 0.82 0.62
C LEU A 164 -8.92 1.74 1.11
N MET A 165 -9.71 2.23 0.15
CA MET A 165 -10.77 3.17 0.43
C MET A 165 -12.12 2.52 0.17
N TYR A 166 -13.03 2.74 1.09
CA TYR A 166 -14.44 2.57 0.92
C TYR A 166 -15.06 3.95 0.71
N ILE A 167 -15.66 4.15 -0.45
CA ILE A 167 -16.41 5.37 -0.75
C ILE A 167 -17.89 5.00 -0.75
N GLN A 168 -18.66 5.71 0.06
CA GLN A 168 -20.09 5.62 0.01
C GLN A 168 -20.57 6.21 -1.32
N ASP A 169 -21.39 5.46 -2.06
CA ASP A 169 -21.91 5.90 -3.35
C ASP A 169 -22.83 7.11 -3.17
N GLU A 170 -22.30 8.30 -3.43
CA GLU A 170 -23.02 9.56 -3.31
C GLU A 170 -24.25 9.62 -4.23
N SER A 171 -24.28 8.86 -5.32
CA SER A 171 -25.39 8.84 -6.27
C SER A 171 -26.64 8.16 -5.70
N LYS A 172 -26.46 7.27 -4.70
CA LYS A 172 -27.57 6.57 -4.01
C LYS A 172 -27.99 7.26 -2.72
N VAL A 173 -27.27 8.29 -2.31
CA VAL A 173 -27.62 9.12 -1.16
C VAL A 173 -28.36 10.32 -1.68
N SER A 174 -29.71 10.28 -1.61
CA SER A 174 -30.52 11.47 -1.88
C SER A 174 -30.08 12.59 -0.93
N ALA A 175 -30.00 13.83 -1.44
CA ALA A 175 -29.55 15.01 -0.71
C ALA A 175 -30.31 15.27 0.61
N ASP A 176 -31.42 14.60 0.82
CA ASP A 176 -32.27 14.68 2.00
C ASP A 176 -31.99 13.63 3.09
N LYS A 177 -31.09 12.67 2.82
CA LYS A 177 -30.69 11.62 3.76
C LYS A 177 -29.24 11.79 4.10
N GLY A 178 -28.98 12.40 5.25
CA GLY A 178 -27.62 12.68 5.72
C GLY A 178 -26.71 11.46 5.61
N VAL A 179 -25.67 11.63 4.81
CA VAL A 179 -24.63 10.64 4.65
C VAL A 179 -23.88 10.46 5.95
N GLY A 180 -24.00 9.35 6.55
CA GLY A 180 -23.17 8.87 7.62
C GLY A 180 -23.84 8.93 8.96
N LEU A 181 -23.78 8.00 9.72
CA LEU A 181 -23.89 7.91 11.17
C LEU A 181 -25.28 8.18 11.78
N THR A 182 -26.31 8.55 11.02
CA THR A 182 -27.67 8.71 11.54
C THR A 182 -28.68 7.94 10.71
N CYS A 183 -29.57 7.23 11.39
CA CYS A 183 -30.67 6.52 10.76
C CYS A 183 -31.62 7.52 10.07
N PRO A 184 -31.97 7.34 8.78
CA PRO A 184 -32.83 8.26 8.06
C PRO A 184 -34.29 8.27 8.62
N HIS A 185 -34.67 7.24 9.37
CA HIS A 185 -36.02 7.09 9.90
C HIS A 185 -36.18 7.66 11.31
N CYS A 186 -35.23 7.41 12.23
CA CYS A 186 -35.36 7.83 13.63
C CYS A 186 -34.31 8.85 14.08
N GLY A 187 -33.36 9.21 13.23
CA GLY A 187 -32.28 10.14 13.57
C GLY A 187 -31.24 9.60 14.53
N ALA A 188 -31.36 8.34 15.00
CA ALA A 188 -30.41 7.75 15.90
C ALA A 188 -29.03 7.50 15.20
N PRO A 189 -27.94 7.57 15.94
CA PRO A 189 -26.63 7.28 15.35
C PRO A 189 -26.57 5.83 14.86
N VAL A 190 -26.06 5.62 13.63
CA VAL A 190 -25.73 4.30 13.11
C VAL A 190 -24.35 3.95 13.64
N THR A 191 -24.27 3.03 14.58
CA THR A 191 -23.01 2.65 15.26
C THR A 191 -22.11 1.77 14.38
N SER A 192 -22.71 1.07 13.41
CA SER A 192 -22.04 0.21 12.45
C SER A 192 -22.28 0.68 11.02
N LEU A 193 -21.22 1.00 10.29
CA LEU A 193 -21.29 1.44 8.89
C LEU A 193 -21.79 0.33 7.93
N GLY A 194 -21.73 -0.94 8.35
CA GLY A 194 -22.23 -2.10 7.60
C GLY A 194 -23.60 -2.60 8.05
N ALA A 195 -24.27 -1.91 8.98
CA ALA A 195 -25.56 -2.35 9.49
C ALA A 195 -26.64 -2.31 8.39
N LYS A 196 -27.37 -3.42 8.24
CA LYS A 196 -28.53 -3.50 7.34
C LYS A 196 -29.77 -2.88 7.96
N TYR A 197 -29.82 -2.82 9.27
CA TYR A 197 -30.95 -2.33 10.04
C TYR A 197 -30.49 -1.40 11.17
N CYS A 198 -31.28 -0.40 11.45
CA CYS A 198 -31.04 0.49 12.58
C CYS A 198 -31.23 -0.26 13.90
N GLU A 199 -30.24 -0.22 14.78
CA GLU A 199 -30.32 -0.87 16.10
C GLU A 199 -31.41 -0.29 17.02
N PHE A 200 -31.86 0.94 16.74
CA PHE A 200 -32.82 1.64 17.58
C PHE A 200 -34.27 1.50 17.08
N CYS A 201 -34.52 1.52 15.78
CA CYS A 201 -35.86 1.47 15.23
C CYS A 201 -36.11 0.29 14.30
N GLY A 202 -35.15 -0.53 14.01
CA GLY A 202 -35.27 -1.69 13.13
C GLY A 202 -35.50 -1.37 11.64
N SER A 203 -35.51 -0.09 11.26
CA SER A 203 -35.65 0.29 9.84
C SER A 203 -34.43 -0.11 9.04
N GLU A 204 -34.65 -0.46 7.80
CA GLU A 204 -33.57 -0.76 6.88
C GLU A 204 -32.66 0.47 6.67
N VAL A 205 -31.37 0.30 6.96
CA VAL A 205 -30.32 1.27 6.62
C VAL A 205 -29.71 0.78 5.33
N ILE A 206 -29.45 1.66 4.39
CA ILE A 206 -28.90 1.29 3.08
C ILE A 206 -27.65 0.42 3.31
N PRO A 207 -27.68 -0.87 2.91
CA PRO A 207 -26.58 -1.76 3.16
C PRO A 207 -25.34 -1.26 2.41
N ILE A 208 -24.28 -1.05 3.15
CA ILE A 208 -22.97 -0.72 2.59
C ILE A 208 -22.44 -1.99 1.92
N ASN A 209 -22.31 -1.97 0.61
CA ASN A 209 -21.81 -3.11 -0.13
C ASN A 209 -20.30 -3.29 0.13
N MET A 210 -19.96 -4.29 0.94
CA MET A 210 -18.56 -4.63 1.29
C MET A 210 -17.66 -5.02 0.10
N GLN A 211 -18.23 -5.25 -1.08
CA GLN A 211 -17.48 -5.53 -2.29
C GLN A 211 -16.76 -4.30 -2.87
N VAL A 212 -16.96 -3.13 -2.28
CA VAL A 212 -16.49 -1.83 -2.80
C VAL A 212 -15.17 -1.35 -2.17
N TRP A 213 -14.59 -2.09 -1.23
CA TRP A 213 -13.22 -1.80 -0.80
C TRP A 213 -12.26 -2.04 -1.95
N SER A 214 -11.57 -1.01 -2.37
CA SER A 214 -10.59 -1.10 -3.45
C SER A 214 -9.29 -0.44 -3.03
N LEU A 215 -8.18 -1.02 -3.46
CA LEU A 215 -6.88 -0.40 -3.35
C LEU A 215 -6.87 0.83 -4.27
N GLN A 216 -6.65 2.01 -3.68
CA GLN A 216 -6.66 3.28 -4.39
C GLN A 216 -5.25 3.80 -4.65
N HIS A 217 -4.34 3.51 -3.75
CA HIS A 217 -2.98 4.04 -3.78
C HIS A 217 -2.01 3.11 -3.05
N PHE A 218 -0.78 3.01 -3.54
CA PHE A 218 0.31 2.37 -2.83
C PHE A 218 1.61 3.16 -3.00
N TYR A 219 2.45 3.14 -1.98
CA TYR A 219 3.75 3.82 -2.02
C TYR A 219 4.76 3.13 -1.13
N GLU A 220 6.03 3.27 -1.50
CA GLU A 220 7.14 2.78 -0.70
C GLU A 220 7.34 3.66 0.53
N VAL A 221 7.55 3.02 1.67
CA VAL A 221 7.89 3.73 2.91
C VAL A 221 9.40 3.92 2.95
N THR A 222 9.84 5.11 2.56
CA THR A 222 11.24 5.51 2.70
C THR A 222 11.49 6.00 4.12
N TYR A 223 12.46 5.41 4.80
CA TYR A 223 12.93 5.96 6.07
C TYR A 223 13.70 7.26 5.78
N GLN A 224 13.08 8.41 6.11
CA GLN A 224 13.86 9.64 6.19
C GLN A 224 14.87 9.48 7.33
N LYS A 225 16.15 9.58 7.00
CA LYS A 225 17.19 9.71 8.04
C LYS A 225 16.90 11.00 8.81
N VAL A 226 16.58 10.85 10.11
CA VAL A 226 16.52 11.96 11.06
C VAL A 226 17.94 12.40 11.35
#